data_a60425d11f822cfdb221270f3564bc1c
#
_entry.id   a60425d11f822cfdb221270f3564bc1c
#
_cell.length_a   1.000
_cell.length_b   1.000
_cell.length_c   1.000
_cell.angle_alpha   90.00
_cell.angle_beta   90.00
_cell.angle_gamma   90.00
#
_symmetry.space_group_name_H-M   'P 1'
#
loop_
_entity.id
_entity.type
_entity.pdbx_description
1 polymer ?
#
loop_
_entity_poly.entity_id
_entity_poly.type
_entity_poly.pdbx_seq_one_letter_code
_entity_poly.pdbx_strand_id
1 'polypeptide(L)'
;MRNRFERQLLELNNELIQMGSMIERAIEMGISALVRQDVEKAKKAIAYDEEIDEQEKTVESLCMKLLLQQQPVAKDLRLISAALKMITDMERIGDHAADISEMTILMSDATYERSAINIDLVESMAKETTDMVIKCVDAFVNKDMELARTVIAQDDVVDDLFADFKQQLIKKINENVKNGEQATDMLSGSSIRSRESTRSRKLV
;
A
#
# COMPACT_ATOMS: atom_id res chain seq x y z
N MET A 1 33.31 5.98 14.73
CA MET A 1 32.22 6.66 13.98
C MET A 1 31.55 5.73 12.99
N ARG A 2 32.25 5.08 12.04
CA ARG A 2 31.69 4.21 11.03
C ARG A 2 30.81 3.07 11.57
N ASN A 3 31.23 2.38 12.63
CA ASN A 3 30.45 1.30 13.28
C ASN A 3 29.13 1.78 13.91
N ARG A 4 29.01 3.06 14.26
CA ARG A 4 27.75 3.63 14.76
C ARG A 4 26.80 3.90 13.61
N PHE A 5 27.30 4.45 12.53
CA PHE A 5 26.54 4.71 11.33
C PHE A 5 25.98 3.41 10.70
N GLU A 6 26.84 2.39 10.55
CA GLU A 6 26.43 1.08 10.04
C GLU A 6 25.33 0.44 10.90
N ARG A 7 25.42 0.56 12.22
CA ARG A 7 24.40 0.05 13.14
C ARG A 7 23.07 0.80 12.99
N GLN A 8 23.11 2.12 12.81
CA GLN A 8 21.90 2.92 12.58
C GLN A 8 21.28 2.65 11.20
N LEU A 9 22.06 2.31 10.18
CA LEU A 9 21.54 1.84 8.90
C LEU A 9 20.86 0.48 9.01
N LEU A 10 21.38 -0.43 9.81
CA LEU A 10 20.73 -1.70 10.09
C LEU A 10 19.42 -1.49 10.84
N GLU A 11 19.37 -0.57 11.79
CA GLU A 11 18.15 -0.18 12.48
C GLU A 11 17.12 0.39 11.49
N LEU A 12 17.53 1.30 10.61
CA LEU A 12 16.67 1.83 9.53
C LEU A 12 16.08 0.72 8.65
N ASN A 13 16.91 -0.23 8.23
CA ASN A 13 16.44 -1.35 7.41
C ASN A 13 15.41 -2.21 8.16
N ASN A 14 15.61 -2.48 9.44
CA ASN A 14 14.67 -3.24 10.25
C ASN A 14 13.32 -2.51 10.40
N GLU A 15 13.35 -1.19 10.63
CA GLU A 15 12.15 -0.38 10.73
C GLU A 15 11.37 -0.32 9.40
N LEU A 16 12.08 -0.28 8.27
CA LEU A 16 11.45 -0.36 6.94
C LEU A 16 10.79 -1.73 6.69
N ILE A 17 11.44 -2.82 7.08
CA ILE A 17 10.87 -4.17 6.99
C ILE A 17 9.62 -4.28 7.88
N GLN A 18 9.69 -3.74 9.10
CA GLN A 18 8.54 -3.69 10.00
C GLN A 18 7.38 -2.92 9.38
N MET A 19 7.63 -1.72 8.83
CA MET A 19 6.61 -0.92 8.14
C MET A 19 6.01 -1.68 6.95
N GLY A 20 6.82 -2.39 6.14
CA GLY A 20 6.34 -3.25 5.07
C GLY A 20 5.36 -4.32 5.56
N SER A 21 5.68 -4.99 6.66
CA SER A 21 4.79 -5.99 7.28
C SER A 21 3.49 -5.36 7.84
N MET A 22 3.56 -4.12 8.34
CA MET A 22 2.37 -3.38 8.78
C MET A 22 1.45 -3.04 7.62
N ILE A 23 2.00 -2.60 6.50
CA ILE A 23 1.24 -2.32 5.26
C ILE A 23 0.58 -3.59 4.72
N GLU A 24 1.31 -4.72 4.65
CA GLU A 24 0.74 -6.01 4.28
C GLU A 24 -0.50 -6.33 5.12
N ARG A 25 -0.37 -6.22 6.45
CA ARG A 25 -1.46 -6.47 7.38
C ARG A 25 -2.63 -5.51 7.20
N ALA A 26 -2.39 -4.22 6.95
CA ALA A 26 -3.43 -3.23 6.70
C ALA A 26 -4.24 -3.60 5.45
N ILE A 27 -3.57 -3.95 4.34
CA ILE A 27 -4.21 -4.40 3.11
C ILE A 27 -5.06 -5.65 3.37
N GLU A 28 -4.50 -6.66 4.05
CA GLU A 28 -5.24 -7.88 4.40
C GLU A 28 -6.50 -7.60 5.21
N MET A 29 -6.40 -6.72 6.21
CA MET A 29 -7.54 -6.35 7.07
C MET A 29 -8.62 -5.64 6.27
N GLY A 30 -8.25 -4.63 5.46
CA GLY A 30 -9.19 -3.86 4.63
C GLY A 30 -9.89 -4.74 3.59
N ILE A 31 -9.15 -5.58 2.87
CA ILE A 31 -9.70 -6.49 1.86
C ILE A 31 -10.59 -7.56 2.51
N SER A 32 -10.13 -8.16 3.59
CA SER A 32 -10.96 -9.18 4.27
C SER A 32 -12.23 -8.58 4.86
N ALA A 33 -12.19 -7.32 5.35
CA ALA A 33 -13.37 -6.59 5.78
C ALA A 33 -14.34 -6.38 4.61
N LEU A 34 -13.84 -5.92 3.47
CA LEU A 34 -14.63 -5.68 2.25
C LEU A 34 -15.27 -6.97 1.72
N VAL A 35 -14.49 -8.03 1.58
CA VAL A 35 -14.96 -9.32 1.03
C VAL A 35 -16.03 -9.96 1.93
N ARG A 36 -15.85 -9.87 3.25
CA ARG A 36 -16.79 -10.45 4.23
C ARG A 36 -17.89 -9.50 4.66
N GLN A 37 -17.79 -8.21 4.27
CA GLN A 37 -18.63 -7.12 4.77
C GLN A 37 -18.63 -7.05 6.31
N ASP A 38 -17.47 -7.23 6.91
CA ASP A 38 -17.25 -7.26 8.34
C ASP A 38 -16.93 -5.85 8.85
N VAL A 39 -17.95 -5.15 9.35
CA VAL A 39 -17.85 -3.78 9.90
C VAL A 39 -16.90 -3.69 11.09
N GLU A 40 -16.86 -4.70 11.95
CA GLU A 40 -15.97 -4.68 13.11
C GLU A 40 -14.50 -4.86 12.70
N LYS A 41 -14.25 -5.64 11.66
CA LYS A 41 -12.91 -5.77 11.07
C LYS A 41 -12.50 -4.50 10.34
N ALA A 42 -13.43 -3.85 9.63
CA ALA A 42 -13.21 -2.56 8.99
C ALA A 42 -12.80 -1.47 10.00
N LYS A 43 -13.52 -1.35 11.12
CA LYS A 43 -13.15 -0.43 12.20
C LYS A 43 -11.76 -0.67 12.77
N LYS A 44 -11.36 -1.94 12.89
CA LYS A 44 -10.00 -2.31 13.35
C LYS A 44 -8.93 -1.94 12.32
N ALA A 45 -9.23 -2.07 11.03
CA ALA A 45 -8.31 -1.68 9.97
C ALA A 45 -8.10 -0.16 9.94
N ILE A 46 -9.18 0.62 10.12
CA ILE A 46 -9.10 2.08 10.24
C ILE A 46 -8.27 2.48 11.47
N ALA A 47 -8.50 1.87 12.62
CA ALA A 47 -7.72 2.17 13.83
C ALA A 47 -6.24 1.74 13.72
N TYR A 48 -5.93 0.75 12.88
CA TYR A 48 -4.56 0.29 12.66
C TYR A 48 -3.71 1.27 11.86
N ASP A 49 -4.32 2.17 11.14
CA ASP A 49 -3.66 3.22 10.38
C ASP A 49 -2.85 4.17 11.28
N GLU A 50 -3.34 4.48 12.48
CA GLU A 50 -2.60 5.27 13.48
C GLU A 50 -1.26 4.61 13.87
N GLU A 51 -1.18 3.27 13.87
CA GLU A 51 0.07 2.55 14.15
C GLU A 51 1.07 2.70 12.98
N ILE A 52 0.59 2.78 11.74
CA ILE A 52 1.40 3.00 10.54
C ILE A 52 1.98 4.41 10.53
N ASP A 53 1.18 5.41 10.88
CA ASP A 53 1.62 6.80 11.04
C ASP A 53 2.73 6.95 12.07
N GLU A 54 2.60 6.28 13.22
CA GLU A 54 3.64 6.30 14.25
C GLU A 54 4.92 5.59 13.78
N GLN A 55 4.79 4.55 12.97
CA GLN A 55 5.92 3.87 12.37
C GLN A 55 6.63 4.76 11.33
N GLU A 56 5.88 5.50 10.49
CA GLU A 56 6.45 6.50 9.57
C GLU A 56 7.30 7.51 10.34
N LYS A 57 6.75 8.13 11.40
CA LYS A 57 7.46 9.10 12.25
C LYS A 57 8.71 8.52 12.89
N THR A 58 8.68 7.25 13.27
CA THR A 58 9.82 6.53 13.83
C THR A 58 10.94 6.43 12.81
N VAL A 59 10.63 6.00 11.60
CA VAL A 59 11.60 5.88 10.49
C VAL A 59 12.12 7.24 10.07
N GLU A 60 11.25 8.26 9.96
CA GLU A 60 11.63 9.63 9.65
C GLU A 60 12.64 10.16 10.68
N SER A 61 12.34 10.01 11.98
CA SER A 61 13.22 10.43 13.07
C SER A 61 14.60 9.76 12.99
N LEU A 62 14.66 8.49 12.61
CA LEU A 62 15.90 7.75 12.42
C LEU A 62 16.68 8.27 11.20
N CYS A 63 16.03 8.55 10.10
CA CYS A 63 16.62 9.19 8.93
C CYS A 63 17.22 10.55 9.26
N MET A 64 16.48 11.39 10.01
CA MET A 64 16.97 12.69 10.46
C MET A 64 18.20 12.58 11.39
N LYS A 65 18.22 11.60 12.30
CA LYS A 65 19.40 11.32 13.15
C LYS A 65 20.61 10.95 12.31
N LEU A 66 20.44 10.11 11.28
CA LEU A 66 21.51 9.72 10.35
C LEU A 66 22.08 10.93 9.60
N LEU A 67 21.20 11.82 9.11
CA LEU A 67 21.60 13.04 8.39
C LEU A 67 22.38 14.01 9.30
N LEU A 68 21.89 14.26 10.51
CA LEU A 68 22.43 15.29 11.40
C LEU A 68 23.70 14.85 12.14
N GLN A 69 23.78 13.59 12.56
CA GLN A 69 24.82 13.14 13.51
C GLN A 69 26.04 12.52 12.84
N GLN A 70 25.92 12.05 11.59
CA GLN A 70 26.94 11.17 11.01
C GLN A 70 27.68 11.77 9.80
N GLN A 71 27.32 12.97 9.33
CA GLN A 71 27.89 13.61 8.14
C GLN A 71 28.01 12.60 6.96
N PRO A 72 26.85 12.07 6.49
CA PRO A 72 26.85 11.01 5.49
C PRO A 72 27.49 11.47 4.18
N VAL A 73 28.21 10.57 3.51
CA VAL A 73 28.74 10.84 2.17
C VAL A 73 27.62 10.75 1.12
N ALA A 74 27.87 11.24 -0.08
CA ALA A 74 26.85 11.36 -1.15
C ALA A 74 26.03 10.06 -1.38
N LYS A 75 26.64 8.88 -1.26
CA LYS A 75 25.96 7.59 -1.39
C LYS A 75 24.95 7.33 -0.27
N ASP A 76 25.34 7.66 0.95
CA ASP A 76 24.53 7.48 2.15
C ASP A 76 23.36 8.47 2.15
N LEU A 77 23.59 9.72 1.70
CA LEU A 77 22.54 10.73 1.51
C LEU A 77 21.46 10.26 0.56
N ARG A 78 21.84 9.63 -0.57
CA ARG A 78 20.87 9.08 -1.53
C ARG A 78 20.01 7.98 -0.92
N LEU A 79 20.65 7.07 -0.15
CA LEU A 79 19.93 5.99 0.53
C LEU A 79 18.91 6.54 1.53
N ILE A 80 19.33 7.47 2.40
CA ILE A 80 18.43 8.05 3.41
C ILE A 80 17.30 8.85 2.73
N SER A 81 17.60 9.61 1.67
CA SER A 81 16.59 10.35 0.91
C SER A 81 15.59 9.43 0.21
N ALA A 82 16.03 8.27 -0.27
CA ALA A 82 15.14 7.27 -0.85
C ALA A 82 14.25 6.64 0.22
N ALA A 83 14.81 6.30 1.40
CA ALA A 83 14.03 5.80 2.54
C ALA A 83 12.91 6.78 2.95
N LEU A 84 13.21 8.08 3.07
CA LEU A 84 12.20 9.11 3.37
C LEU A 84 11.06 9.17 2.36
N LYS A 85 11.35 9.00 1.07
CA LYS A 85 10.30 8.92 0.05
C LYS A 85 9.49 7.65 0.16
N MET A 86 10.17 6.54 0.41
CA MET A 86 9.52 5.23 0.52
C MET A 86 8.51 5.19 1.66
N ILE A 87 8.86 5.70 2.85
CA ILE A 87 7.94 5.68 4.00
C ILE A 87 6.68 6.51 3.75
N THR A 88 6.81 7.66 3.10
CA THR A 88 5.64 8.49 2.75
C THR A 88 4.72 7.79 1.74
N ASP A 89 5.28 7.05 0.78
CA ASP A 89 4.45 6.27 -0.15
C ASP A 89 3.85 5.03 0.56
N MET A 90 4.56 4.42 1.52
CA MET A 90 4.04 3.30 2.32
C MET A 90 2.91 3.75 3.26
N GLU A 91 3.04 4.88 3.96
CA GLU A 91 1.97 5.46 4.78
C GLU A 91 0.70 5.65 3.96
N ARG A 92 0.81 6.23 2.76
CA ARG A 92 -0.36 6.39 1.88
C ARG A 92 -1.01 5.08 1.47
N ILE A 93 -0.26 3.98 1.38
CA ILE A 93 -0.86 2.66 1.13
C ILE A 93 -1.68 2.23 2.37
N GLY A 94 -1.20 2.53 3.57
CA GLY A 94 -1.95 2.37 4.82
C GLY A 94 -3.26 3.17 4.81
N ASP A 95 -3.18 4.48 4.55
CA ASP A 95 -4.35 5.37 4.39
C ASP A 95 -5.41 4.75 3.47
N HIS A 96 -4.98 4.22 2.34
CA HIS A 96 -5.92 3.65 1.38
C HIS A 96 -6.51 2.30 1.81
N ALA A 97 -5.81 1.52 2.62
CA ALA A 97 -6.40 0.35 3.25
C ALA A 97 -7.48 0.75 4.27
N ALA A 98 -7.27 1.87 4.99
CA ALA A 98 -8.28 2.48 5.85
C ALA A 98 -9.48 3.02 5.03
N ASP A 99 -9.25 3.74 3.93
CA ASP A 99 -10.31 4.23 3.01
C ASP A 99 -11.20 3.09 2.49
N ILE A 100 -10.61 1.95 2.11
CA ILE A 100 -11.37 0.76 1.68
C ILE A 100 -12.24 0.24 2.82
N SER A 101 -11.72 0.32 4.04
CA SER A 101 -12.43 -0.11 5.24
C SER A 101 -13.59 0.84 5.58
N GLU A 102 -13.41 2.15 5.42
CA GLU A 102 -14.49 3.14 5.54
C GLU A 102 -15.60 2.89 4.50
N MET A 103 -15.24 2.64 3.24
CA MET A 103 -16.20 2.27 2.21
C MET A 103 -16.96 0.99 2.57
N THR A 104 -16.29 0.00 3.17
CA THR A 104 -16.94 -1.23 3.62
C THR A 104 -18.03 -0.93 4.64
N ILE A 105 -17.80 0.01 5.57
CA ILE A 105 -18.80 0.43 6.55
C ILE A 105 -19.97 1.13 5.85
N LEU A 106 -19.70 2.09 4.97
CA LEU A 106 -20.73 2.80 4.21
C LEU A 106 -21.60 1.84 3.37
N MET A 107 -20.97 0.85 2.76
CA MET A 107 -21.67 -0.17 1.95
C MET A 107 -22.54 -1.11 2.81
N SER A 108 -22.20 -1.34 4.07
CA SER A 108 -22.99 -2.20 4.96
C SER A 108 -24.34 -1.60 5.34
N ASP A 109 -24.43 -0.26 5.35
CA ASP A 109 -25.66 0.47 5.68
C ASP A 109 -26.61 0.60 4.48
N ALA A 110 -26.14 0.34 3.28
CA ALA A 110 -26.91 0.39 2.05
C ALA A 110 -27.30 -1.02 1.57
N THR A 111 -28.45 -1.15 0.90
CA THR A 111 -28.90 -2.41 0.27
C THR A 111 -28.09 -2.69 -1.00
N TYR A 112 -26.78 -2.87 -0.87
CA TYR A 112 -25.91 -3.18 -2.00
C TYR A 112 -26.01 -4.66 -2.42
N GLU A 113 -26.18 -4.87 -3.72
CA GLU A 113 -26.15 -6.24 -4.26
C GLU A 113 -24.69 -6.75 -4.30
N ARG A 114 -24.40 -7.75 -3.48
CA ARG A 114 -23.10 -8.44 -3.42
C ARG A 114 -22.62 -8.98 -4.78
N SER A 115 -23.56 -9.24 -5.69
CA SER A 115 -23.32 -9.73 -7.05
C SER A 115 -22.68 -8.69 -7.99
N ALA A 116 -22.60 -7.42 -7.59
CA ALA A 116 -22.01 -6.37 -8.42
C ALA A 116 -20.48 -6.36 -8.41
N ILE A 117 -19.85 -7.02 -7.43
CA ILE A 117 -18.40 -6.98 -7.22
C ILE A 117 -17.79 -8.32 -7.61
N ASN A 118 -16.77 -8.29 -8.46
CA ASN A 118 -15.90 -9.44 -8.69
C ASN A 118 -14.85 -9.52 -7.57
N ILE A 119 -15.16 -10.28 -6.53
CA ILE A 119 -14.33 -10.45 -5.34
C ILE A 119 -12.96 -11.04 -5.69
N ASP A 120 -12.93 -12.04 -6.57
CA ASP A 120 -11.68 -12.72 -6.97
C ASP A 120 -10.68 -11.74 -7.60
N LEU A 121 -11.20 -10.78 -8.37
CA LEU A 121 -10.36 -9.77 -9.01
C LEU A 121 -9.81 -8.76 -7.99
N VAL A 122 -10.63 -8.38 -7.00
CA VAL A 122 -10.20 -7.50 -5.89
C VAL A 122 -9.13 -8.19 -5.04
N GLU A 123 -9.30 -9.46 -4.70
CA GLU A 123 -8.30 -10.25 -3.97
C GLU A 123 -7.01 -10.40 -4.77
N SER A 124 -7.10 -10.62 -6.08
CA SER A 124 -5.93 -10.72 -6.97
C SER A 124 -5.15 -9.41 -7.01
N MET A 125 -5.82 -8.26 -7.20
CA MET A 125 -5.16 -6.94 -7.15
C MET A 125 -4.48 -6.68 -5.80
N ALA A 126 -5.16 -7.02 -4.70
CA ALA A 126 -4.59 -6.85 -3.37
C ALA A 126 -3.34 -7.68 -3.15
N LYS A 127 -3.38 -8.94 -3.60
CA LYS A 127 -2.23 -9.86 -3.51
C LYS A 127 -1.03 -9.35 -4.28
N GLU A 128 -1.24 -8.94 -5.54
CA GLU A 128 -0.16 -8.40 -6.39
C GLU A 128 0.42 -7.10 -5.78
N THR A 129 -0.43 -6.20 -5.29
CA THR A 129 0.02 -4.95 -4.64
C THR A 129 0.83 -5.24 -3.37
N THR A 130 0.38 -6.16 -2.53
CA THR A 130 1.10 -6.57 -1.31
C THR A 130 2.47 -7.15 -1.66
N ASP A 131 2.54 -8.04 -2.64
CA ASP A 131 3.78 -8.66 -3.09
C ASP A 131 4.76 -7.60 -3.65
N MET A 132 4.26 -6.60 -4.37
CA MET A 132 5.07 -5.47 -4.85
C MET A 132 5.66 -4.65 -3.68
N VAL A 133 4.88 -4.35 -2.64
CA VAL A 133 5.37 -3.60 -1.47
C VAL A 133 6.49 -4.36 -0.77
N ILE A 134 6.29 -5.66 -0.50
CA ILE A 134 7.29 -6.50 0.17
C ILE A 134 8.57 -6.57 -0.66
N LYS A 135 8.46 -6.85 -1.95
CA LYS A 135 9.61 -6.89 -2.87
C LYS A 135 10.33 -5.55 -2.98
N CYS A 136 9.59 -4.44 -2.93
CA CYS A 136 10.17 -3.10 -2.97
C CYS A 136 11.05 -2.85 -1.73
N VAL A 137 10.55 -3.18 -0.54
CA VAL A 137 11.33 -3.09 0.71
C VAL A 137 12.54 -4.00 0.66
N ASP A 138 12.38 -5.25 0.23
CA ASP A 138 13.46 -6.21 0.11
C ASP A 138 14.54 -5.75 -0.90
N ALA A 139 14.13 -5.24 -2.04
CA ALA A 139 15.04 -4.70 -3.05
C ALA A 139 15.87 -3.54 -2.49
N PHE A 140 15.21 -2.64 -1.74
CA PHE A 140 15.87 -1.51 -1.12
C PHE A 140 16.87 -1.94 -0.03
N VAL A 141 16.45 -2.79 0.90
CA VAL A 141 17.27 -3.26 2.04
C VAL A 141 18.49 -4.06 1.55
N ASN A 142 18.27 -4.95 0.58
CA ASN A 142 19.32 -5.81 0.01
C ASN A 142 20.11 -5.14 -1.13
N LYS A 143 19.67 -3.95 -1.59
CA LYS A 143 20.23 -3.24 -2.76
C LYS A 143 20.18 -4.10 -4.02
N ASP A 144 19.12 -4.86 -4.17
CA ASP A 144 18.90 -5.81 -5.26
C ASP A 144 18.22 -5.11 -6.46
N MET A 145 19.03 -4.73 -7.44
CA MET A 145 18.57 -4.05 -8.65
C MET A 145 17.75 -4.95 -9.59
N GLU A 146 17.97 -6.27 -9.54
CA GLU A 146 17.18 -7.19 -10.36
C GLU A 146 15.78 -7.37 -9.77
N LEU A 147 15.68 -7.53 -8.44
CA LEU A 147 14.40 -7.55 -7.74
C LEU A 147 13.64 -6.24 -7.97
N ALA A 148 14.32 -5.10 -7.90
CA ALA A 148 13.74 -3.79 -8.19
C ALA A 148 13.11 -3.73 -9.59
N ARG A 149 13.77 -4.26 -10.62
CA ARG A 149 13.23 -4.34 -11.99
C ARG A 149 12.00 -5.25 -12.08
N THR A 150 11.95 -6.33 -11.30
CA THR A 150 10.77 -7.20 -11.30
C THR A 150 9.55 -6.48 -10.70
N VAL A 151 9.73 -5.63 -9.67
CA VAL A 151 8.65 -4.80 -9.11
C VAL A 151 8.12 -3.83 -10.16
N ILE A 152 9.01 -3.18 -10.93
CA ILE A 152 8.60 -2.28 -12.01
C ILE A 152 7.76 -3.00 -13.07
N ALA A 153 8.15 -4.23 -13.45
CA ALA A 153 7.41 -5.02 -14.41
C ALA A 153 6.06 -5.56 -13.86
N GLN A 154 5.98 -5.79 -12.56
CA GLN A 154 4.76 -6.26 -11.90
C GLN A 154 3.66 -5.18 -11.85
N ASP A 155 4.02 -3.89 -11.94
CA ASP A 155 3.09 -2.77 -12.04
C ASP A 155 2.11 -2.93 -13.22
N ASP A 156 2.61 -3.39 -14.37
CA ASP A 156 1.79 -3.62 -15.56
C ASP A 156 0.69 -4.68 -15.29
N VAL A 157 0.96 -5.67 -14.44
CA VAL A 157 -0.02 -6.70 -14.06
C VAL A 157 -1.15 -6.10 -13.22
N VAL A 158 -0.82 -5.20 -12.29
CA VAL A 158 -1.83 -4.52 -11.45
C VAL A 158 -2.67 -3.58 -12.30
N ASP A 159 -2.06 -2.87 -13.25
CA ASP A 159 -2.77 -1.99 -14.17
C ASP A 159 -3.75 -2.76 -15.07
N ASP A 160 -3.37 -3.93 -15.58
CA ASP A 160 -4.24 -4.81 -16.36
C ASP A 160 -5.43 -5.32 -15.53
N LEU A 161 -5.17 -5.78 -14.30
CA LEU A 161 -6.22 -6.21 -13.36
C LEU A 161 -7.21 -5.07 -13.05
N PHE A 162 -6.70 -3.85 -12.88
CA PHE A 162 -7.53 -2.67 -12.66
C PHE A 162 -8.37 -2.32 -13.89
N ALA A 163 -7.80 -2.41 -15.09
CA ALA A 163 -8.51 -2.18 -16.33
C ALA A 163 -9.68 -3.17 -16.51
N ASP A 164 -9.45 -4.45 -16.22
CA ASP A 164 -10.48 -5.49 -16.24
C ASP A 164 -11.57 -5.22 -15.19
N PHE A 165 -11.19 -4.86 -13.98
CA PHE A 165 -12.14 -4.52 -12.92
C PHE A 165 -13.04 -3.34 -13.32
N LYS A 166 -12.44 -2.28 -13.87
CA LYS A 166 -13.18 -1.12 -14.38
C LYS A 166 -14.17 -1.48 -15.48
N GLN A 167 -13.77 -2.32 -16.43
CA GLN A 167 -14.66 -2.76 -17.51
C GLN A 167 -15.85 -3.57 -16.98
N GLN A 168 -15.61 -4.45 -16.01
CA GLN A 168 -16.68 -5.24 -15.38
C GLN A 168 -17.66 -4.35 -14.62
N LEU A 169 -17.19 -3.33 -13.90
CA LEU A 169 -18.06 -2.37 -13.23
C LEU A 169 -18.89 -1.56 -14.20
N ILE A 170 -18.30 -1.06 -15.30
CA ILE A 170 -19.04 -0.33 -16.35
C ILE A 170 -20.14 -1.21 -16.93
N LYS A 171 -19.87 -2.49 -17.19
CA LYS A 171 -20.87 -3.44 -17.67
C LYS A 171 -22.02 -3.60 -16.67
N LYS A 172 -21.72 -3.73 -15.39
CA LYS A 172 -22.73 -3.83 -14.31
C LYS A 172 -23.58 -2.57 -14.17
N ILE A 173 -22.99 -1.38 -14.32
CA ILE A 173 -23.73 -0.11 -14.33
C ILE A 173 -24.72 -0.09 -15.50
N ASN A 174 -24.29 -0.51 -16.68
CA ASN A 174 -25.14 -0.53 -17.88
C ASN A 174 -26.29 -1.55 -17.79
N GLU A 175 -26.08 -2.65 -17.07
CA GLU A 175 -27.12 -3.66 -16.81
C GLU A 175 -28.20 -3.14 -15.84
N ASN A 176 -27.81 -2.31 -14.86
CA ASN A 176 -28.74 -1.71 -13.90
C ASN A 176 -28.19 -0.36 -13.39
N VAL A 177 -28.83 0.73 -13.81
CA VAL A 177 -28.44 2.11 -13.44
C VAL A 177 -28.44 2.34 -11.92
N LYS A 178 -29.23 1.59 -11.15
CA LYS A 178 -29.21 1.65 -9.67
C LYS A 178 -27.87 1.20 -9.06
N ASN A 179 -27.06 0.47 -9.80
CA ASN A 179 -25.71 0.05 -9.38
C ASN A 179 -24.66 1.15 -9.60
N GLY A 180 -25.05 2.30 -10.16
CA GLY A 180 -24.13 3.37 -10.54
C GLY A 180 -23.38 3.99 -9.34
N GLU A 181 -24.08 4.24 -8.26
CA GLU A 181 -23.49 4.78 -7.02
C GLU A 181 -22.46 3.80 -6.42
N GLN A 182 -22.89 2.55 -6.24
CA GLN A 182 -22.01 1.47 -5.73
C GLN A 182 -20.76 1.27 -6.60
N ALA A 183 -20.91 1.26 -7.92
CA ALA A 183 -19.80 1.08 -8.83
C ALA A 183 -18.84 2.29 -8.81
N THR A 184 -19.36 3.50 -8.58
CA THR A 184 -18.53 4.71 -8.46
C THR A 184 -17.69 4.66 -7.19
N ASP A 185 -18.24 4.26 -6.07
CA ASP A 185 -17.54 4.09 -4.80
C ASP A 185 -16.44 3.04 -4.92
N MET A 186 -16.74 1.93 -5.58
CA MET A 186 -15.77 0.88 -5.84
C MET A 186 -14.65 1.31 -6.79
N LEU A 187 -14.94 2.10 -7.81
CA LEU A 187 -13.91 2.67 -8.70
C LEU A 187 -13.01 3.63 -7.93
N SER A 188 -13.53 4.40 -7.01
CA SER A 188 -12.74 5.30 -6.18
C SER A 188 -11.74 4.51 -5.33
N GLY A 189 -12.19 3.49 -4.61
CA GLY A 189 -11.31 2.61 -3.82
C GLY A 189 -10.29 1.82 -4.63
N SER A 190 -10.63 1.40 -5.86
CA SER A 190 -9.72 0.66 -6.72
C SER A 190 -8.76 1.56 -7.51
N SER A 191 -9.16 2.80 -7.89
CA SER A 191 -8.28 3.77 -8.58
C SER A 191 -7.17 4.30 -7.67
N ILE A 192 -7.43 4.31 -6.39
CA ILE A 192 -6.44 4.59 -5.36
C ILE A 192 -5.29 3.58 -5.47
N ARG A 193 -5.56 2.29 -5.66
CA ARG A 193 -4.55 1.23 -5.79
C ARG A 193 -3.70 1.33 -7.06
N SER A 194 -4.29 1.65 -8.21
CA SER A 194 -3.51 1.75 -9.46
C SER A 194 -2.54 2.94 -9.44
N ARG A 195 -2.87 4.02 -8.70
CA ARG A 195 -1.95 5.15 -8.50
C ARG A 195 -0.78 4.81 -7.59
N GLU A 196 -0.91 3.82 -6.74
CA GLU A 196 0.10 3.37 -5.80
C GLU A 196 1.11 2.42 -6.42
N SER A 197 0.67 1.52 -7.29
CA SER A 197 1.58 0.68 -8.06
C SER A 197 2.53 1.56 -8.88
N THR A 198 2.00 2.63 -9.50
CA THR A 198 2.81 3.64 -10.21
C THR A 198 3.78 4.38 -9.28
N ARG A 199 3.49 4.49 -7.98
CA ARG A 199 4.40 5.12 -7.00
C ARG A 199 5.49 4.18 -6.52
N SER A 200 5.18 2.91 -6.27
CA SER A 200 6.20 1.88 -5.99
C SER A 200 7.25 1.79 -7.11
N ARG A 201 6.84 2.00 -8.36
CA ARG A 201 7.74 2.14 -9.53
C ARG A 201 8.73 3.30 -9.41
N LYS A 202 8.40 4.39 -8.74
CA LYS A 202 9.28 5.57 -8.57
C LYS A 202 10.27 5.42 -7.42
N LEU A 203 10.09 4.43 -6.55
CA LEU A 203 10.95 4.16 -5.40
C LEU A 203 12.16 3.29 -5.75
N VAL A 204 12.14 2.65 -6.89
CA VAL A 204 13.19 1.79 -7.46
C VAL A 204 13.99 2.55 -8.52
#